data_95befccac8469fcd021a5fd4b214a75c
#
_entry.id   95befccac8469fcd021a5fd4b214a75c
#
_cell.length_a   1.000
_cell.length_b   1.000
_cell.length_c   1.000
_cell.angle_alpha   90.00
_cell.angle_beta   90.00
_cell.angle_gamma   90.00
#
_symmetry.space_group_name_H-M   'P 1'
#
loop_
_entity.id
_entity.type
_entity.pdbx_description
1 polymer ?
#
loop_
_entity_poly.entity_id
_entity_poly.type
_entity_poly.pdbx_seq_one_letter_code
_entity_poly.pdbx_strand_id
1 'polypeptide(L)'
;MNKQEISFLVVILATFGGFAFLIYHSLMQVTPAMPQEAIAGSKIWQKYGCMECHAVLSSGGYSARDLTKIMSLRTEKELLEFFAQPPPLLPHRRRMHVSLTKKEAANMIVYLRFVNNIDTRSWPPLPIVDGRSSKRSSTREN
;
A
#
# COMPACT_ATOMS: atom_id res chain seq x y z
N MET A 1 -26.62 44.20 -5.02
CA MET A 1 -25.72 43.54 -4.05
C MET A 1 -25.10 44.60 -3.17
N ASN A 2 -25.28 44.51 -1.89
CA ASN A 2 -24.78 45.48 -0.91
C ASN A 2 -23.26 45.31 -0.74
N LYS A 3 -22.53 46.40 -0.39
CA LYS A 3 -21.06 46.30 -0.17
C LYS A 3 -20.68 45.17 0.81
N GLN A 4 -21.50 44.93 1.83
CA GLN A 4 -21.30 43.87 2.80
C GLN A 4 -21.45 42.47 2.20
N GLU A 5 -22.42 42.27 1.31
CA GLU A 5 -22.61 40.98 0.60
C GLU A 5 -21.44 40.67 -0.33
N ILE A 6 -20.93 41.71 -1.02
CA ILE A 6 -19.75 41.59 -1.90
C ILE A 6 -18.53 41.19 -1.07
N SER A 7 -18.28 41.90 0.05
CA SER A 7 -17.14 41.57 0.92
C SER A 7 -17.23 40.15 1.47
N PHE A 8 -18.42 39.71 1.87
CA PHE A 8 -18.65 38.36 2.36
C PHE A 8 -18.36 37.30 1.29
N LEU A 9 -18.86 37.51 0.07
CA LEU A 9 -18.59 36.62 -1.06
C LEU A 9 -17.10 36.55 -1.41
N VAL A 10 -16.39 37.69 -1.40
CA VAL A 10 -14.96 37.74 -1.68
C VAL A 10 -14.17 36.94 -0.64
N VAL A 11 -14.51 37.09 0.66
CA VAL A 11 -13.84 36.33 1.73
C VAL A 11 -14.09 34.83 1.58
N ILE A 12 -15.33 34.41 1.30
CA ILE A 12 -15.66 33.00 1.08
C ILE A 12 -14.86 32.45 -0.10
N LEU A 13 -14.90 33.12 -1.25
CA LEU A 13 -14.20 32.66 -2.45
C LEU A 13 -12.67 32.59 -2.23
N ALA A 14 -12.09 33.57 -1.55
CA ALA A 14 -10.68 33.58 -1.21
C ALA A 14 -10.31 32.42 -0.27
N THR A 15 -11.14 32.14 0.74
CA THR A 15 -10.92 31.05 1.68
C THR A 15 -11.01 29.68 1.00
N PHE A 16 -12.08 29.43 0.25
CA PHE A 16 -12.25 28.15 -0.45
C PHE A 16 -11.22 27.97 -1.56
N GLY A 17 -10.92 29.01 -2.33
CA GLY A 17 -9.89 29.00 -3.37
C GLY A 17 -8.50 28.74 -2.79
N GLY A 18 -8.15 29.42 -1.71
CA GLY A 18 -6.88 29.21 -0.99
C GLY A 18 -6.76 27.80 -0.42
N PHE A 19 -7.82 27.28 0.18
CA PHE A 19 -7.84 25.92 0.69
C PHE A 19 -7.71 24.86 -0.42
N ALA A 20 -8.47 25.00 -1.49
CA ALA A 20 -8.38 24.11 -2.66
C ALA A 20 -6.97 24.15 -3.29
N PHE A 21 -6.36 25.32 -3.40
CA PHE A 21 -5.00 25.47 -3.89
C PHE A 21 -3.97 24.75 -2.99
N LEU A 22 -4.08 24.92 -1.67
CA LEU A 22 -3.19 24.26 -0.72
C LEU A 22 -3.32 22.74 -0.79
N ILE A 23 -4.55 22.21 -0.87
CA ILE A 23 -4.77 20.76 -1.04
C ILE A 23 -4.15 20.28 -2.35
N TYR A 24 -4.44 20.96 -3.46
CA TYR A 24 -3.92 20.59 -4.77
C TYR A 24 -2.38 20.56 -4.75
N HIS A 25 -1.76 21.61 -4.24
CA HIS A 25 -0.31 21.71 -4.15
C HIS A 25 0.30 20.63 -3.25
N SER A 26 -0.34 20.36 -2.11
CA SER A 26 0.10 19.31 -1.18
C SER A 26 0.01 17.93 -1.82
N LEU A 27 -1.09 17.62 -2.50
CA LEU A 27 -1.25 16.33 -3.18
C LEU A 27 -0.22 16.13 -4.29
N MET A 28 0.08 17.16 -5.07
CA MET A 28 1.08 17.08 -6.14
C MET A 28 2.51 16.86 -5.61
N GLN A 29 2.81 17.33 -4.42
CA GLN A 29 4.14 17.11 -3.80
C GLN A 29 4.27 15.77 -3.10
N VAL A 30 3.19 15.26 -2.50
CA VAL A 30 3.24 14.09 -1.62
C VAL A 30 2.95 12.78 -2.35
N THR A 31 2.22 12.84 -3.47
CA THR A 31 1.81 11.63 -4.19
C THR A 31 2.76 11.36 -5.35
N PRO A 32 3.76 10.47 -5.19
CA PRO A 32 4.52 10.03 -6.35
C PRO A 32 3.56 9.35 -7.33
N ALA A 33 3.70 9.68 -8.62
CA ALA A 33 2.86 9.07 -9.65
C ALA A 33 3.02 7.54 -9.60
N MET A 34 1.91 6.82 -9.39
CA MET A 34 1.94 5.36 -9.36
C MET A 34 2.25 4.83 -10.76
N PRO A 35 3.28 3.99 -10.94
CA PRO A 35 3.59 3.37 -12.22
C PRO A 35 2.40 2.58 -12.78
N GLN A 36 2.26 2.50 -14.09
CA GLN A 36 1.14 1.77 -14.72
C GLN A 36 1.11 0.29 -14.34
N GLU A 37 2.28 -0.32 -14.17
CA GLU A 37 2.43 -1.70 -13.70
C GLU A 37 1.94 -1.85 -12.26
N ALA A 38 2.17 -0.86 -11.40
CA ALA A 38 1.66 -0.86 -10.03
C ALA A 38 0.13 -0.69 -10.00
N ILE A 39 -0.43 0.14 -10.91
CA ILE A 39 -1.88 0.24 -11.10
C ILE A 39 -2.45 -1.10 -11.56
N ALA A 40 -1.80 -1.77 -12.51
CA ALA A 40 -2.20 -3.10 -12.94
C ALA A 40 -2.12 -4.12 -11.77
N GLY A 41 -1.08 -4.05 -10.95
CA GLY A 41 -0.93 -4.87 -9.74
C GLY A 41 -2.03 -4.63 -8.71
N SER A 42 -2.43 -3.39 -8.49
CA SER A 42 -3.53 -3.06 -7.57
C SER A 42 -4.88 -3.61 -8.06
N LYS A 43 -5.11 -3.63 -9.39
CA LYS A 43 -6.30 -4.26 -9.98
C LYS A 43 -6.28 -5.79 -9.80
N ILE A 44 -5.11 -6.42 -9.89
CA ILE A 44 -4.94 -7.85 -9.61
C ILE A 44 -5.22 -8.15 -8.15
N TRP A 45 -4.74 -7.31 -7.23
CA TRP A 45 -5.03 -7.37 -5.80
C TRP A 45 -6.54 -7.39 -5.51
N GLN A 46 -7.29 -6.52 -6.18
CA GLN A 46 -8.76 -6.47 -6.07
C GLN A 46 -9.44 -7.68 -6.75
N LYS A 47 -9.02 -8.01 -7.98
CA LYS A 47 -9.58 -9.11 -8.79
C LYS A 47 -9.58 -10.44 -8.05
N TYR A 48 -8.50 -10.74 -7.35
CA TYR A 48 -8.35 -12.00 -6.61
C TYR A 48 -8.76 -11.91 -5.14
N GLY A 49 -9.33 -10.80 -4.71
CA GLY A 49 -9.84 -10.61 -3.35
C GLY A 49 -8.75 -10.70 -2.27
N CYS A 50 -7.51 -10.34 -2.58
CA CYS A 50 -6.41 -10.40 -1.61
C CYS A 50 -6.71 -9.53 -0.37
N MET A 51 -7.42 -8.41 -0.57
CA MET A 51 -7.84 -7.49 0.48
C MET A 51 -8.85 -8.07 1.47
N GLU A 52 -9.48 -9.20 1.17
CA GLU A 52 -10.43 -9.82 2.11
C GLU A 52 -9.72 -10.44 3.33
N CYS A 53 -8.46 -10.82 3.17
CA CYS A 53 -7.64 -11.42 4.23
C CYS A 53 -6.46 -10.55 4.63
N HIS A 54 -5.84 -9.87 3.67
CA HIS A 54 -4.65 -9.05 3.86
C HIS A 54 -4.99 -7.56 3.90
N ALA A 55 -4.26 -6.82 4.71
CA ALA A 55 -4.27 -5.37 4.68
C ALA A 55 -3.05 -4.83 3.90
N VAL A 56 -3.21 -3.65 3.30
CA VAL A 56 -2.17 -2.79 2.77
C VAL A 56 -2.46 -1.38 3.26
N LEU A 57 -1.49 -0.72 3.89
CA LEU A 57 -1.65 0.58 4.55
C LEU A 57 -2.84 0.60 5.52
N SER A 58 -2.99 -0.48 6.30
CA SER A 58 -4.10 -0.69 7.24
C SER A 58 -5.50 -0.79 6.59
N SER A 59 -5.58 -0.84 5.27
CA SER A 59 -6.84 -1.04 4.54
C SER A 59 -6.95 -2.47 4.06
N GLY A 60 -8.01 -3.17 4.46
CA GLY A 60 -8.26 -4.57 4.11
C GLY A 60 -8.58 -5.45 5.30
N GLY A 61 -8.48 -6.77 5.09
CA GLY A 61 -8.76 -7.78 6.11
C GLY A 61 -7.59 -7.98 7.08
N TYR A 62 -7.92 -8.42 8.29
CA TYR A 62 -6.95 -8.69 9.36
C TYR A 62 -6.83 -10.19 9.69
N SER A 63 -7.38 -11.07 8.87
CA SER A 63 -7.27 -12.53 9.06
C SER A 63 -5.90 -13.08 8.62
N ALA A 64 -5.11 -12.27 7.92
CA ALA A 64 -3.75 -12.58 7.51
C ALA A 64 -2.83 -11.36 7.73
N ARG A 65 -1.54 -11.54 7.45
CA ARG A 65 -0.53 -10.49 7.67
C ARG A 65 -0.80 -9.25 6.81
N ASP A 66 -0.57 -8.06 7.35
CA ASP A 66 -0.43 -6.83 6.57
C ASP A 66 0.78 -6.93 5.63
N LEU A 67 0.59 -6.56 4.36
CA LEU A 67 1.59 -6.70 3.30
C LEU A 67 2.28 -5.38 2.93
N THR A 68 2.01 -4.29 3.66
CA THR A 68 2.59 -2.96 3.39
C THR A 68 4.11 -3.01 3.26
N LYS A 69 4.79 -3.75 4.14
CA LYS A 69 6.26 -3.88 4.17
C LYS A 69 6.77 -5.26 3.76
N ILE A 70 6.00 -5.99 2.96
CA ILE A 70 6.35 -7.37 2.60
C ILE A 70 7.65 -7.47 1.81
N MET A 71 7.96 -6.48 0.95
CA MET A 71 9.19 -6.43 0.16
C MET A 71 10.45 -6.22 1.01
N SER A 72 10.29 -5.73 2.24
CA SER A 72 11.39 -5.64 3.21
C SER A 72 11.60 -6.95 3.98
N LEU A 73 10.62 -7.86 3.97
CA LEU A 73 10.62 -9.12 4.72
C LEU A 73 10.89 -10.33 3.82
N ARG A 74 10.62 -10.22 2.53
CA ARG A 74 10.73 -11.29 1.53
C ARG A 74 11.45 -10.79 0.30
N THR A 75 12.22 -11.66 -0.31
CA THR A 75 12.84 -11.35 -1.60
C THR A 75 11.81 -11.42 -2.73
N GLU A 76 12.08 -10.70 -3.80
CA GLU A 76 11.24 -10.75 -5.00
C GLU A 76 11.11 -12.19 -5.54
N LYS A 77 12.22 -12.95 -5.53
CA LYS A 77 12.25 -14.33 -5.98
C LYS A 77 11.28 -15.21 -5.17
N GLU A 78 11.32 -15.11 -3.83
CA GLU A 78 10.41 -15.86 -2.96
C GLU A 78 8.93 -15.52 -3.24
N LEU A 79 8.64 -14.25 -3.50
CA LEU A 79 7.27 -13.83 -3.82
C LEU A 79 6.82 -14.31 -5.20
N LEU A 80 7.69 -14.29 -6.20
CA LEU A 80 7.39 -14.81 -7.53
C LEU A 80 7.15 -16.31 -7.49
N GLU A 81 7.97 -17.07 -6.76
CA GLU A 81 7.76 -18.51 -6.53
C GLU A 81 6.43 -18.77 -5.82
N PHE A 82 6.13 -18.00 -4.77
CA PHE A 82 4.86 -18.08 -4.07
C PHE A 82 3.66 -17.81 -5.00
N PHE A 83 3.72 -16.78 -5.83
CA PHE A 83 2.64 -16.46 -6.76
C PHE A 83 2.48 -17.49 -7.88
N ALA A 84 3.57 -18.14 -8.29
CA ALA A 84 3.50 -19.21 -9.29
C ALA A 84 2.87 -20.49 -8.73
N GLN A 85 3.26 -20.85 -7.50
CA GLN A 85 2.82 -22.07 -6.83
C GLN A 85 2.56 -21.81 -5.34
N PRO A 86 1.44 -21.14 -5.01
CA PRO A 86 1.10 -20.88 -3.62
C PRO A 86 0.89 -22.22 -2.89
N PRO A 87 1.47 -22.36 -1.67
CA PRO A 87 1.29 -23.58 -0.88
C PRO A 87 -0.20 -23.72 -0.50
N PRO A 88 -0.70 -24.97 -0.41
CA PRO A 88 -2.04 -25.23 0.06
C PRO A 88 -2.20 -24.69 1.49
N LEU A 89 -3.30 -24.02 1.74
CA LEU A 89 -3.65 -23.60 3.10
C LEU A 89 -4.01 -24.82 3.95
N LEU A 90 -3.82 -24.68 5.27
CA LEU A 90 -4.19 -25.70 6.23
C LEU A 90 -5.65 -26.17 6.04
N PRO A 91 -5.98 -27.47 6.30
CA PRO A 91 -7.26 -28.08 5.92
C PRO A 91 -8.53 -27.34 6.37
N HIS A 92 -8.42 -26.54 7.44
CA HIS A 92 -9.54 -25.78 8.01
C HIS A 92 -9.69 -24.35 7.44
N ARG A 93 -8.80 -23.91 6.53
CA ARG A 93 -8.92 -22.60 5.86
C ARG A 93 -9.53 -22.78 4.47
N ARG A 94 -10.73 -22.28 4.29
CA ARG A 94 -11.53 -22.45 3.04
C ARG A 94 -11.00 -21.69 1.83
N ARG A 95 -10.14 -20.69 2.00
CA ARG A 95 -9.62 -19.87 0.89
C ARG A 95 -8.17 -20.22 0.60
N MET A 96 -7.93 -20.60 -0.63
CA MET A 96 -6.61 -20.88 -1.18
C MET A 96 -6.08 -19.62 -1.87
N HIS A 97 -4.77 -19.39 -1.79
CA HIS A 97 -4.14 -18.42 -2.67
C HIS A 97 -4.25 -18.89 -4.12
N VAL A 98 -4.54 -17.95 -5.01
CA VAL A 98 -4.65 -18.24 -6.45
C VAL A 98 -3.29 -18.11 -7.09
N SER A 99 -2.92 -19.04 -7.98
CA SER A 99 -1.73 -18.91 -8.82
C SER A 99 -1.90 -17.75 -9.80
N LEU A 100 -0.89 -16.90 -9.88
CA LEU A 100 -0.86 -15.78 -10.82
C LEU A 100 -0.07 -16.17 -12.07
N THR A 101 -0.45 -15.64 -13.22
CA THR A 101 0.39 -15.70 -14.42
C THR A 101 1.69 -14.92 -14.20
N LYS A 102 2.72 -15.19 -14.96
CA LYS A 102 4.01 -14.48 -14.87
C LYS A 102 3.85 -12.96 -14.95
N LYS A 103 2.97 -12.47 -15.85
CA LYS A 103 2.68 -11.05 -16.01
C LYS A 103 1.94 -10.47 -14.80
N GLU A 104 0.95 -11.18 -14.29
CA GLU A 104 0.22 -10.75 -13.09
C GLU A 104 1.14 -10.72 -11.87
N ALA A 105 1.99 -11.73 -11.69
CA ALA A 105 2.96 -11.77 -10.61
C ALA A 105 3.96 -10.60 -10.68
N ALA A 106 4.50 -10.30 -11.87
CA ALA A 106 5.38 -9.15 -12.07
C ALA A 106 4.69 -7.83 -11.70
N ASN A 107 3.47 -7.59 -12.17
CA ASN A 107 2.70 -6.39 -11.83
C ASN A 107 2.38 -6.32 -10.33
N MET A 108 2.07 -7.45 -9.69
CA MET A 108 1.85 -7.53 -8.25
C MET A 108 3.12 -7.14 -7.46
N ILE A 109 4.30 -7.59 -7.90
CA ILE A 109 5.57 -7.21 -7.30
C ILE A 109 5.80 -5.69 -7.40
N VAL A 110 5.53 -5.08 -8.56
CA VAL A 110 5.68 -3.63 -8.73
C VAL A 110 4.72 -2.88 -7.80
N TYR A 111 3.48 -3.34 -7.67
CA TYR A 111 2.51 -2.78 -6.73
C TYR A 111 2.97 -2.88 -5.27
N LEU A 112 3.38 -4.07 -4.82
CA LEU A 112 3.85 -4.28 -3.46
C LEU A 112 5.14 -3.50 -3.17
N ARG A 113 6.03 -3.35 -4.14
CA ARG A 113 7.22 -2.50 -4.03
C ARG A 113 6.86 -1.03 -3.91
N PHE A 114 5.93 -0.54 -4.72
CA PHE A 114 5.42 0.82 -4.62
C PHE A 114 4.87 1.11 -3.21
N VAL A 115 4.00 0.23 -2.70
CA VAL A 115 3.44 0.35 -1.35
C VAL A 115 4.52 0.28 -0.27
N ASN A 116 5.48 -0.63 -0.40
CA ASN A 116 6.58 -0.79 0.55
C ASN A 116 7.43 0.48 0.70
N ASN A 117 7.57 1.26 -0.39
CA ASN A 117 8.37 2.48 -0.41
C ASN A 117 7.65 3.70 0.16
N ILE A 118 6.34 3.62 0.42
CA ILE A 118 5.62 4.70 1.10
C ILE A 118 6.14 4.81 2.53
N ASP A 119 6.55 6.02 2.93
CA ASP A 119 6.97 6.27 4.31
C ASP A 119 5.76 6.18 5.25
N THR A 120 5.75 5.17 6.05
CA THR A 120 4.69 4.88 7.01
C THR A 120 5.15 5.09 8.46
N ARG A 121 6.29 5.73 8.68
CA ARG A 121 6.87 5.98 10.01
C ARG A 121 6.93 4.72 10.87
N SER A 122 7.46 3.63 10.29
CA SER A 122 7.58 2.29 10.92
C SER A 122 6.25 1.54 11.13
N TRP A 123 5.16 1.95 10.49
CA TRP A 123 3.93 1.18 10.45
C TRP A 123 3.89 0.21 9.23
N PRO A 124 3.33 -1.01 9.31
CA PRO A 124 2.91 -1.70 10.53
C PRO A 124 4.12 -2.12 11.37
N PRO A 125 3.98 -2.22 12.69
CA PRO A 125 5.07 -2.71 13.54
C PRO A 125 5.45 -4.12 13.12
N LEU A 126 6.74 -4.39 13.07
CA LEU A 126 7.22 -5.75 12.78
C LEU A 126 6.69 -6.69 13.87
N PRO A 127 6.18 -7.89 13.51
CA PRO A 127 5.76 -8.85 14.51
C PRO A 127 6.96 -9.19 15.40
N ILE A 128 6.74 -9.15 16.71
CA ILE A 128 7.72 -9.62 17.69
C ILE A 128 7.76 -11.15 17.56
N VAL A 129 8.69 -11.63 16.74
CA VAL A 129 8.94 -13.06 16.57
C VAL A 129 10.16 -13.41 17.43
N ASP A 130 9.92 -13.89 18.64
CA ASP A 130 10.88 -14.58 19.52
C ASP A 130 12.31 -14.01 19.53
N GLY A 131 12.48 -12.77 19.96
CA GLY A 131 13.80 -12.17 20.22
C GLY A 131 14.78 -12.08 19.04
N ARG A 132 14.44 -12.59 17.87
CA ARG A 132 15.30 -12.60 16.67
C ARG A 132 15.14 -11.40 15.75
N SER A 133 14.11 -10.57 15.92
CA SER A 133 13.86 -9.41 15.08
C SER A 133 14.85 -8.24 15.31
N SER A 134 15.44 -8.16 16.49
CA SER A 134 16.32 -7.05 16.85
C SER A 134 17.72 -7.11 16.18
N LYS A 135 18.16 -8.29 15.75
CA LYS A 135 19.50 -8.46 15.16
C LYS A 135 19.63 -8.12 13.67
N ARG A 136 18.51 -7.98 12.92
CA ARG A 136 18.58 -7.69 11.47
C ARG A 136 18.61 -6.22 11.13
N SER A 137 18.22 -5.36 12.04
CA SER A 137 18.22 -3.90 11.86
C SER A 137 19.63 -3.29 12.03
N SER A 138 20.50 -3.88 12.85
CA SER A 138 21.82 -3.32 13.16
C SER A 138 22.93 -3.65 12.15
N THR A 139 22.66 -4.49 11.14
CA THR A 139 23.67 -4.91 10.14
C THR A 139 23.57 -4.17 8.80
N ARG A 140 22.68 -3.15 8.71
CA ARG A 140 22.51 -2.33 7.49
C ARG A 140 23.03 -0.90 7.62
N GLU A 141 23.65 -0.56 8.74
CA GLU A 141 24.37 0.70 8.95
C GLU A 141 25.85 0.39 9.19
N ASN A 142 26.56 -0.02 8.14
CA ASN A 142 28.01 0.13 7.95
C ASN A 142 28.31 0.04 6.47
#